data_b81a21f52ad1a4117046c7617ddd03f6
#
_entry.id   b81a21f52ad1a4117046c7617ddd03f6
#
_cell.length_a   1.000
_cell.length_b   1.000
_cell.length_c   1.000
_cell.angle_alpha   90.00
_cell.angle_beta   90.00
_cell.angle_gamma   90.00
#
_symmetry.space_group_name_H-M   'P 1'
#
loop_
_entity.id
_entity.type
_entity.pdbx_description
1 polymer ?
#
loop_
_entity_poly.entity_id
_entity_poly.type
_entity_poly.pdbx_seq_one_letter_code
_entity_poly.pdbx_strand_id
1 'polypeptide(L)'
;FLLQGAVTWNGTPASVPAMMIALLCGMLMTPALPGGGYEVRGNGEMFPLNGPAWSLFFEYIGNILYALFIRRLSTKALAILAGILSILLLWFTATDVCGYGMFGVGWTLDGLNFWGGLLRMLCPFTIGMLLSRVFHRIQFKVRGAFWISSIILLLLFHVPYIESMVGGSSVGSADGIMENGIMLNGVFEAVCIILIFPAIVWLGASGTTTDRFSTRVCTFLGDISFPLYIVHYPFMYYFYSWLIEKQLFTLGETWPEALITCAV
;
A
#
# COMPACT_ATOMS: atom_id res chain seq x y z
N PHE A 1 -10.46 -15.79 7.00
CA PHE A 1 -10.90 -15.61 8.39
C PHE A 1 -11.70 -16.82 8.88
N LEU A 2 -12.78 -17.23 8.22
CA LEU A 2 -13.58 -18.41 8.62
C LEU A 2 -12.74 -19.69 8.66
N LEU A 3 -11.89 -19.90 7.67
CA LEU A 3 -10.98 -21.06 7.61
C LEU A 3 -9.90 -21.06 8.71
N GLN A 4 -9.62 -19.90 9.28
CA GLN A 4 -8.71 -19.73 10.44
C GLN A 4 -9.41 -19.85 11.79
N GLY A 5 -10.63 -20.40 11.83
CA GLY A 5 -11.38 -20.63 13.07
C GLY A 5 -12.20 -19.43 13.55
N ALA A 6 -12.29 -18.36 12.79
CA ALA A 6 -13.07 -17.14 13.11
C ALA A 6 -12.72 -16.56 14.49
N VAL A 7 -11.44 -16.47 14.81
CA VAL A 7 -10.93 -15.94 16.07
C VAL A 7 -10.24 -14.58 15.88
N THR A 8 -10.29 -13.74 16.89
CA THR A 8 -9.52 -12.49 16.96
C THR A 8 -8.02 -12.78 17.11
N TRP A 9 -7.17 -11.78 16.99
CA TRP A 9 -5.74 -11.90 17.27
C TRP A 9 -5.43 -12.37 18.70
N ASN A 10 -6.32 -12.10 19.64
CA ASN A 10 -6.21 -12.54 21.04
C ASN A 10 -6.79 -13.96 21.27
N GLY A 11 -7.16 -14.68 20.22
CA GLY A 11 -7.71 -16.02 20.32
C GLY A 11 -9.19 -16.10 20.76
N THR A 12 -9.89 -14.97 20.90
CA THR A 12 -11.31 -14.99 21.28
C THR A 12 -12.19 -15.27 20.05
N PRO A 13 -13.21 -16.15 20.14
CA PRO A 13 -14.10 -16.41 19.02
C PRO A 13 -14.90 -15.16 18.62
N ALA A 14 -14.95 -14.88 17.32
CA ALA A 14 -15.80 -13.84 16.79
C ALA A 14 -17.25 -14.33 16.67
N SER A 15 -18.22 -13.51 17.04
CA SER A 15 -19.63 -13.88 16.92
C SER A 15 -20.08 -13.86 15.45
N VAL A 16 -20.97 -14.79 15.08
CA VAL A 16 -21.51 -14.87 13.71
C VAL A 16 -22.19 -13.55 13.29
N PRO A 17 -23.01 -12.87 14.10
CA PRO A 17 -23.58 -11.59 13.75
C PRO A 17 -22.52 -10.52 13.46
N ALA A 18 -21.46 -10.44 14.26
CA ALA A 18 -20.35 -9.50 14.04
C ALA A 18 -19.64 -9.76 12.70
N MET A 19 -19.38 -11.03 12.37
CA MET A 19 -18.80 -11.43 11.08
C MET A 19 -19.68 -11.03 9.91
N MET A 20 -21.00 -11.23 10.01
CA MET A 20 -21.94 -10.84 8.95
C MET A 20 -21.98 -9.33 8.76
N ILE A 21 -21.95 -8.55 9.84
CA ILE A 21 -21.88 -7.09 9.76
C ILE A 21 -20.56 -6.65 9.15
N ALA A 22 -19.42 -7.22 9.59
CA ALA A 22 -18.12 -6.92 9.02
C ALA A 22 -18.04 -7.24 7.52
N LEU A 23 -18.65 -8.35 7.09
CA LEU A 23 -18.75 -8.71 5.67
C LEU A 23 -19.59 -7.67 4.89
N LEU A 24 -20.75 -7.30 5.41
CA LEU A 24 -21.62 -6.32 4.77
C LEU A 24 -20.93 -4.95 4.68
N CYS A 25 -20.29 -4.49 5.76
CA CYS A 25 -19.52 -3.26 5.77
C CYS A 25 -18.38 -3.31 4.73
N GLY A 26 -17.66 -4.42 4.65
CA GLY A 26 -16.60 -4.61 3.63
C GLY A 26 -17.14 -4.54 2.21
N MET A 27 -18.26 -5.18 1.93
CA MET A 27 -18.93 -5.13 0.60
C MET A 27 -19.40 -3.73 0.22
N LEU A 28 -19.83 -2.93 1.19
CA LEU A 28 -20.29 -1.55 0.99
C LEU A 28 -19.15 -0.52 1.09
N MET A 29 -17.89 -0.97 1.27
CA MET A 29 -16.73 -0.10 1.50
C MET A 29 -16.92 0.87 2.69
N THR A 30 -17.72 0.47 3.69
CA THR A 30 -17.87 1.20 4.94
C THR A 30 -16.91 0.67 5.98
N PRO A 31 -16.02 1.51 6.56
CA PRO A 31 -15.02 1.02 7.51
C PRO A 31 -15.65 0.59 8.83
N ALA A 32 -15.10 -0.44 9.44
CA ALA A 32 -15.41 -0.83 10.80
C ALA A 32 -14.92 0.25 11.78
N LEU A 33 -15.79 0.66 12.71
CA LEU A 33 -15.41 1.63 13.74
C LEU A 33 -14.60 0.92 14.84
N PRO A 34 -13.49 1.51 15.32
CA PRO A 34 -12.70 0.97 16.42
C PRO A 34 -13.58 0.73 17.68
N GLY A 35 -13.44 -0.44 18.29
CA GLY A 35 -14.24 -0.83 19.44
C GLY A 35 -15.72 -1.16 19.12
N GLY A 36 -16.13 -1.14 17.86
CA GLY A 36 -17.45 -1.57 17.41
C GLY A 36 -17.58 -3.10 17.51
N GLY A 37 -18.81 -3.59 17.78
CA GLY A 37 -19.09 -5.02 17.90
C GLY A 37 -18.88 -5.85 16.63
N TYR A 38 -18.49 -5.24 15.53
CA TYR A 38 -18.18 -5.84 14.23
C TYR A 38 -16.69 -5.75 13.85
N GLU A 39 -15.85 -5.26 14.75
CA GLU A 39 -14.41 -5.34 14.64
C GLU A 39 -13.95 -6.73 15.08
N VAL A 40 -14.04 -7.70 14.16
CA VAL A 40 -13.92 -9.14 14.46
C VAL A 40 -12.49 -9.64 14.63
N ARG A 41 -11.46 -8.82 14.34
CA ARG A 41 -10.06 -9.21 14.53
C ARG A 41 -9.42 -8.69 15.82
N GLY A 42 -9.91 -7.58 16.37
CA GLY A 42 -9.39 -6.98 17.60
C GLY A 42 -8.19 -6.04 17.39
N ASN A 43 -7.89 -5.63 16.17
CA ASN A 43 -6.75 -4.74 15.82
C ASN A 43 -7.16 -3.31 15.45
N GLY A 44 -8.43 -2.96 15.53
CA GLY A 44 -8.93 -1.67 15.05
C GLY A 44 -8.90 -1.51 13.54
N GLU A 45 -8.72 -2.60 12.78
CA GLU A 45 -8.66 -2.54 11.31
C GLU A 45 -9.98 -2.06 10.70
N MET A 46 -9.91 -1.11 9.75
CA MET A 46 -11.09 -0.62 9.03
C MET A 46 -11.82 -1.73 8.28
N PHE A 47 -11.09 -2.70 7.74
CA PHE A 47 -11.62 -3.82 6.96
C PHE A 47 -11.08 -5.15 7.48
N PRO A 48 -11.62 -5.63 8.62
CA PRO A 48 -11.04 -6.76 9.34
C PRO A 48 -11.08 -8.09 8.58
N LEU A 49 -11.95 -8.24 7.56
CA LEU A 49 -12.02 -9.44 6.73
C LEU A 49 -11.11 -9.38 5.50
N ASN A 50 -10.74 -8.16 5.06
CA ASN A 50 -9.84 -7.94 3.94
C ASN A 50 -9.01 -6.68 4.18
N GLY A 51 -7.92 -6.80 4.92
CA GLY A 51 -7.07 -5.68 5.33
C GLY A 51 -6.75 -4.69 4.20
N PRO A 52 -6.22 -5.11 3.04
CA PRO A 52 -5.88 -4.21 1.94
C PRO A 52 -7.01 -3.30 1.42
N ALA A 53 -8.26 -3.61 1.72
CA ALA A 53 -9.39 -2.80 1.31
C ALA A 53 -9.35 -1.35 1.87
N TRP A 54 -8.51 -1.09 2.90
CA TRP A 54 -8.28 0.26 3.40
C TRP A 54 -7.80 1.22 2.29
N SER A 55 -6.96 0.77 1.40
CA SER A 55 -6.43 1.60 0.31
C SER A 55 -7.51 1.94 -0.72
N LEU A 56 -8.41 1.00 -1.02
CA LEU A 56 -9.56 1.23 -1.90
C LEU A 56 -10.53 2.26 -1.29
N PHE A 57 -10.72 2.21 0.03
CA PHE A 57 -11.51 3.22 0.73
C PHE A 57 -10.94 4.63 0.56
N PHE A 58 -9.62 4.80 0.75
CA PHE A 58 -8.98 6.09 0.50
C PHE A 58 -8.99 6.47 -0.98
N GLU A 59 -8.83 5.52 -1.89
CA GLU A 59 -8.95 5.76 -3.33
C GLU A 59 -10.36 6.25 -3.69
N TYR A 60 -11.39 5.69 -3.06
CA TYR A 60 -12.77 6.16 -3.23
C TYR A 60 -12.93 7.61 -2.76
N ILE A 61 -12.36 7.97 -1.60
CA ILE A 61 -12.31 9.36 -1.12
C ILE A 61 -11.57 10.24 -2.13
N GLY A 62 -10.41 9.80 -2.63
CA GLY A 62 -9.63 10.51 -3.63
C GLY A 62 -10.40 10.82 -4.91
N ASN A 63 -11.17 9.84 -5.39
CA ASN A 63 -12.02 10.00 -6.58
C ASN A 63 -13.17 11.00 -6.32
N ILE A 64 -13.77 11.01 -5.13
CA ILE A 64 -14.77 12.02 -4.74
C ILE A 64 -14.13 13.41 -4.71
N LEU A 65 -12.97 13.56 -4.06
CA LEU A 65 -12.24 14.83 -4.01
C LEU A 65 -11.83 15.31 -5.42
N TYR A 66 -11.42 14.38 -6.27
CA TYR A 66 -11.17 14.69 -7.68
C TYR A 66 -12.43 15.20 -8.39
N ALA A 67 -13.55 14.51 -8.29
CA ALA A 67 -14.78 14.88 -8.95
C ALA A 67 -15.32 16.24 -8.49
N LEU A 68 -15.21 16.54 -7.21
CA LEU A 68 -15.75 17.79 -6.63
C LEU A 68 -14.81 18.98 -6.79
N PHE A 69 -13.50 18.79 -6.57
CA PHE A 69 -12.55 19.88 -6.41
C PHE A 69 -11.35 19.81 -7.35
N ILE A 70 -10.57 18.72 -7.32
CA ILE A 70 -9.24 18.65 -7.89
C ILE A 70 -9.25 18.79 -9.41
N ARG A 71 -10.26 18.25 -10.08
CA ARG A 71 -10.42 18.37 -11.55
C ARG A 71 -10.46 19.80 -12.05
N ARG A 72 -10.90 20.75 -11.20
CA ARG A 72 -11.04 22.18 -11.52
C ARG A 72 -9.74 22.96 -11.32
N LEU A 73 -8.76 22.38 -10.65
CA LEU A 73 -7.47 23.05 -10.41
C LEU A 73 -6.69 23.24 -11.70
N SER A 74 -6.07 24.40 -11.85
CA SER A 74 -5.09 24.62 -12.91
C SER A 74 -3.87 23.69 -12.72
N THR A 75 -3.11 23.44 -13.79
CA THR A 75 -1.90 22.62 -13.69
C THR A 75 -0.89 23.20 -12.69
N LYS A 76 -0.79 24.54 -12.58
CA LYS A 76 0.06 25.21 -11.59
C LYS A 76 -0.42 24.94 -10.16
N ALA A 77 -1.74 25.09 -9.91
CA ALA A 77 -2.32 24.82 -8.60
C ALA A 77 -2.18 23.33 -8.21
N LEU A 78 -2.34 22.42 -9.15
CA LEU A 78 -2.14 21.00 -8.94
C LEU A 78 -0.66 20.68 -8.62
N ALA A 79 0.29 21.34 -9.29
CA ALA A 79 1.72 21.17 -9.00
C ALA A 79 2.08 21.69 -7.59
N ILE A 80 1.50 22.82 -7.17
CA ILE A 80 1.68 23.34 -5.82
C ILE A 80 1.10 22.38 -4.79
N LEU A 81 -0.11 21.84 -5.02
CA LEU A 81 -0.73 20.86 -4.14
C LEU A 81 0.11 19.59 -4.04
N ALA A 82 0.59 19.05 -5.17
CA ALA A 82 1.46 17.88 -5.19
C ALA A 82 2.78 18.14 -4.42
N GLY A 83 3.36 19.33 -4.57
CA GLY A 83 4.56 19.76 -3.82
C GLY A 83 4.32 19.80 -2.31
N ILE A 84 3.22 20.42 -1.87
CA ILE A 84 2.85 20.47 -0.45
C ILE A 84 2.65 19.06 0.11
N LEU A 85 1.89 18.21 -0.58
CA LEU A 85 1.65 16.83 -0.14
C LEU A 85 2.95 16.01 -0.12
N SER A 86 3.86 16.24 -1.05
CA SER A 86 5.18 15.58 -1.06
C SER A 86 6.05 15.98 0.13
N ILE A 87 6.04 17.26 0.50
CA ILE A 87 6.77 17.75 1.67
C ILE A 87 6.17 17.16 2.97
N LEU A 88 4.84 17.15 3.07
CA LEU A 88 4.15 16.55 4.21
C LEU A 88 4.41 15.05 4.30
N LEU A 89 4.40 14.33 3.18
CA LEU A 89 4.70 12.91 3.14
C LEU A 89 6.14 12.64 3.61
N LEU A 90 7.12 13.38 3.05
CA LEU A 90 8.51 13.24 3.45
C LEU A 90 8.71 13.52 4.94
N TRP A 91 8.09 14.59 5.46
CA TRP A 91 8.12 14.88 6.88
C TRP A 91 7.52 13.75 7.71
N PHE A 92 6.33 13.28 7.35
CA PHE A 92 5.60 12.25 8.07
C PHE A 92 6.38 10.93 8.16
N THR A 93 7.00 10.51 7.04
CA THR A 93 7.77 9.26 6.98
C THR A 93 9.16 9.40 7.61
N ALA A 94 9.83 10.54 7.40
CA ALA A 94 11.17 10.77 7.93
C ALA A 94 11.19 10.92 9.46
N THR A 95 10.11 11.43 10.05
CA THR A 95 9.97 11.58 11.52
C THR A 95 9.29 10.39 12.18
N ASP A 96 8.84 9.40 11.39
CA ASP A 96 8.13 8.20 11.86
C ASP A 96 7.05 8.51 12.91
N VAL A 97 6.20 9.47 12.59
CA VAL A 97 5.17 10.00 13.51
C VAL A 97 4.29 8.92 14.14
N CYS A 98 4.14 7.77 13.48
CA CYS A 98 3.33 6.65 13.97
C CYS A 98 4.15 5.58 14.72
N GLY A 99 5.49 5.66 14.73
CA GLY A 99 6.35 4.73 15.46
C GLY A 99 6.44 3.32 14.87
N TYR A 100 6.15 3.15 13.56
CA TYR A 100 6.20 1.84 12.91
C TYR A 100 7.54 1.54 12.22
N GLY A 101 8.47 2.50 12.18
CA GLY A 101 9.73 2.37 11.43
C GLY A 101 9.54 2.31 9.91
N MET A 102 8.31 2.35 9.43
CA MET A 102 7.93 2.32 8.02
C MET A 102 6.62 3.10 7.81
N PHE A 103 6.31 3.42 6.55
CA PHE A 103 5.04 4.10 6.20
C PHE A 103 3.83 3.12 6.19
N GLY A 104 3.69 2.36 7.26
CA GLY A 104 2.64 1.37 7.47
C GLY A 104 1.37 1.96 8.07
N VAL A 105 0.76 2.97 7.44
CA VAL A 105 -0.41 3.69 7.96
C VAL A 105 -1.61 3.61 7.02
N GLY A 106 -2.80 3.89 7.55
CA GLY A 106 -4.05 3.96 6.79
C GLY A 106 -4.99 2.78 7.03
N TRP A 107 -4.63 1.83 7.85
CA TRP A 107 -5.42 0.61 8.10
C TRP A 107 -6.39 0.72 9.28
N THR A 108 -6.28 1.78 10.10
CA THR A 108 -7.21 2.09 11.19
C THR A 108 -7.81 3.50 11.04
N LEU A 109 -8.95 3.77 11.69
CA LEU A 109 -9.61 5.09 11.67
C LEU A 109 -9.09 6.05 12.74
N ASP A 110 -8.15 5.65 13.55
CA ASP A 110 -7.64 6.46 14.65
C ASP A 110 -6.63 7.52 14.17
N GLY A 111 -6.79 8.71 14.65
CA GLY A 111 -5.88 9.85 14.65
C GLY A 111 -4.88 9.92 13.48
N LEU A 112 -3.62 9.77 13.80
CA LEU A 112 -2.51 9.90 12.85
C LEU A 112 -2.48 8.79 11.78
N ASN A 113 -2.98 7.59 12.10
CA ASN A 113 -3.04 6.49 11.15
C ASN A 113 -3.99 6.82 9.99
N PHE A 114 -5.17 7.36 10.27
CA PHE A 114 -6.11 7.82 9.24
C PHE A 114 -5.53 8.95 8.37
N TRP A 115 -4.98 9.98 8.99
CA TRP A 115 -4.39 11.11 8.26
C TRP A 115 -3.17 10.71 7.43
N GLY A 116 -2.34 9.81 7.97
CA GLY A 116 -1.23 9.20 7.25
C GLY A 116 -1.70 8.41 6.05
N GLY A 117 -2.77 7.61 6.19
CA GLY A 117 -3.39 6.87 5.10
C GLY A 117 -3.95 7.78 4.00
N LEU A 118 -4.61 8.86 4.38
CA LEU A 118 -5.10 9.87 3.45
C LEU A 118 -3.94 10.54 2.69
N LEU A 119 -2.87 10.89 3.38
CA LEU A 119 -1.67 11.47 2.79
C LEU A 119 -0.96 10.49 1.84
N ARG A 120 -0.85 9.22 2.26
CA ARG A 120 -0.29 8.12 1.47
C ARG A 120 -1.01 7.91 0.15
N MET A 121 -2.32 8.16 0.11
CA MET A 121 -3.13 8.08 -1.10
C MET A 121 -3.08 9.39 -1.89
N LEU A 122 -3.34 10.55 -1.26
CA LEU A 122 -3.46 11.82 -1.99
C LEU A 122 -2.16 12.27 -2.66
N CYS A 123 -1.01 12.02 -2.05
CA CYS A 123 0.27 12.42 -2.63
C CYS A 123 0.53 11.76 -4.00
N PRO A 124 0.61 10.42 -4.12
CA PRO A 124 0.81 9.78 -5.42
C PRO A 124 -0.35 10.00 -6.38
N PHE A 125 -1.60 10.14 -5.89
CA PHE A 125 -2.77 10.43 -6.71
C PHE A 125 -2.64 11.80 -7.40
N THR A 126 -2.26 12.84 -6.66
CA THR A 126 -2.06 14.18 -7.24
C THR A 126 -0.85 14.24 -8.17
N ILE A 127 0.25 13.53 -7.84
CA ILE A 127 1.43 13.42 -8.72
C ILE A 127 1.04 12.71 -10.02
N GLY A 128 0.28 11.61 -9.96
CA GLY A 128 -0.21 10.90 -11.15
C GLY A 128 -1.09 11.77 -12.05
N MET A 129 -2.00 12.56 -11.45
CA MET A 129 -2.82 13.52 -12.21
C MET A 129 -1.97 14.63 -12.85
N LEU A 130 -0.97 15.15 -12.14
CA LEU A 130 -0.04 16.13 -12.69
C LEU A 130 0.75 15.52 -13.85
N LEU A 131 1.26 14.31 -13.65
CA LEU A 131 1.98 13.57 -14.68
C LEU A 131 1.11 13.38 -15.93
N SER A 132 -0.14 12.97 -15.80
CA SER A 132 -1.05 12.80 -16.93
C SER A 132 -1.27 14.09 -17.72
N ARG A 133 -1.33 15.26 -17.04
CA ARG A 133 -1.50 16.57 -17.71
C ARG A 133 -0.27 17.03 -18.47
N VAL A 134 0.93 16.65 -18.01
CA VAL A 134 2.19 17.09 -18.63
C VAL A 134 2.78 16.02 -19.55
N PHE A 135 2.29 14.79 -19.51
CA PHE A 135 2.82 13.63 -20.21
C PHE A 135 2.99 13.87 -21.70
N HIS A 136 1.98 14.39 -22.39
CA HIS A 136 2.05 14.64 -23.83
C HIS A 136 3.11 15.65 -24.25
N ARG A 137 3.60 16.48 -23.34
CA ARG A 137 4.65 17.49 -23.59
C ARG A 137 6.05 16.94 -23.46
N ILE A 138 6.21 15.86 -22.68
CA ILE A 138 7.51 15.29 -22.32
C ILE A 138 7.59 13.79 -22.66
N GLN A 139 6.78 13.33 -23.61
CA GLN A 139 6.73 11.94 -24.02
C GLN A 139 7.96 11.58 -24.83
N PHE A 140 8.65 10.51 -24.45
CA PHE A 140 9.72 9.88 -25.23
C PHE A 140 9.25 8.50 -25.70
N LYS A 141 9.70 8.08 -26.88
CA LYS A 141 9.46 6.72 -27.36
C LYS A 141 10.59 5.82 -26.87
N VAL A 142 10.32 5.03 -25.84
CA VAL A 142 11.29 4.12 -25.24
C VAL A 142 10.96 2.69 -25.67
N ARG A 143 11.88 2.07 -26.44
CA ARG A 143 11.77 0.64 -26.73
C ARG A 143 12.11 -0.18 -25.50
N GLY A 144 11.29 -1.20 -25.21
CA GLY A 144 11.50 -2.07 -24.06
C GLY A 144 11.20 -1.44 -22.70
N ALA A 145 10.46 -0.31 -22.65
CA ALA A 145 10.09 0.39 -21.43
C ALA A 145 9.44 -0.55 -20.39
N PHE A 146 8.61 -1.49 -20.84
CA PHE A 146 8.01 -2.52 -19.98
C PHE A 146 9.07 -3.33 -19.24
N TRP A 147 10.07 -3.87 -19.95
CA TRP A 147 11.12 -4.69 -19.33
C TRP A 147 12.03 -3.86 -18.43
N ILE A 148 12.35 -2.63 -18.85
CA ILE A 148 13.19 -1.72 -18.06
C ILE A 148 12.46 -1.37 -16.74
N SER A 149 11.19 -0.98 -16.80
CA SER A 149 10.40 -0.65 -15.60
C SER A 149 10.22 -1.87 -14.68
N SER A 150 10.01 -3.07 -15.25
CA SER A 150 9.92 -4.31 -14.49
C SER A 150 11.22 -4.65 -13.76
N ILE A 151 12.37 -4.50 -14.43
CA ILE A 151 13.69 -4.72 -13.81
C ILE A 151 13.92 -3.71 -12.67
N ILE A 152 13.60 -2.42 -12.89
CA ILE A 152 13.74 -1.41 -11.84
C ILE A 152 12.87 -1.76 -10.63
N LEU A 153 11.62 -2.18 -10.83
CA LEU A 153 10.74 -2.62 -9.74
C LEU A 153 11.32 -3.83 -9.01
N LEU A 154 11.79 -4.84 -9.73
CA LEU A 154 12.43 -6.01 -9.11
C LEU A 154 13.65 -5.63 -8.28
N LEU A 155 14.48 -4.71 -8.76
CA LEU A 155 15.63 -4.21 -7.99
C LEU A 155 15.20 -3.46 -6.73
N LEU A 156 14.13 -2.67 -6.79
CA LEU A 156 13.59 -1.96 -5.62
C LEU A 156 13.09 -2.92 -4.53
N PHE A 157 12.50 -4.06 -4.90
CA PHE A 157 12.08 -5.09 -3.92
C PHE A 157 13.25 -5.77 -3.19
N HIS A 158 14.49 -5.66 -3.72
CA HIS A 158 15.68 -6.24 -3.08
C HIS A 158 16.45 -5.23 -2.21
N VAL A 159 15.98 -3.99 -2.12
CA VAL A 159 16.58 -3.02 -1.19
C VAL A 159 16.26 -3.46 0.24
N PRO A 160 17.29 -3.71 1.09
CA PRO A 160 17.06 -4.13 2.45
C PRO A 160 16.43 -3.01 3.28
N TYR A 161 15.69 -3.39 4.32
CA TYR A 161 15.22 -2.43 5.30
C TYR A 161 16.41 -1.73 5.99
N ILE A 162 16.36 -0.41 6.07
CA ILE A 162 17.44 0.41 6.62
C ILE A 162 17.08 0.81 8.04
N GLU A 163 17.58 0.07 9.02
CA GLU A 163 17.36 0.33 10.47
C GLU A 163 18.26 1.45 11.02
N SER A 164 18.57 2.48 10.25
CA SER A 164 19.43 3.55 10.74
C SER A 164 18.67 4.85 10.88
N MET A 165 18.89 5.53 12.00
CA MET A 165 18.47 6.91 12.23
C MET A 165 19.68 7.84 12.17
N VAL A 166 19.53 8.98 11.51
CA VAL A 166 20.54 10.03 11.50
C VAL A 166 20.11 11.12 12.49
N GLY A 167 20.97 11.39 13.47
CA GLY A 167 20.75 12.45 14.46
C GLY A 167 19.94 12.04 15.70
N GLY A 168 19.63 10.75 15.87
CA GLY A 168 18.95 10.23 17.05
C GLY A 168 19.59 8.92 17.54
N SER A 169 19.31 8.53 18.77
CA SER A 169 19.69 7.23 19.30
C SER A 169 18.69 6.19 18.87
N SER A 170 19.17 5.08 18.30
CA SER A 170 18.36 3.87 18.06
C SER A 170 18.07 3.21 19.42
N VAL A 171 17.03 3.64 20.09
CA VAL A 171 16.56 2.97 21.30
C VAL A 171 15.18 2.40 21.03
N GLY A 172 15.10 1.08 20.97
CA GLY A 172 13.85 0.39 21.19
C GLY A 172 13.37 0.68 22.62
N SER A 173 12.79 1.86 22.83
CA SER A 173 12.15 2.21 24.09
C SER A 173 10.71 1.77 24.02
N ALA A 174 10.30 0.96 25.00
CA ALA A 174 8.92 0.55 25.20
C ALA A 174 7.94 1.73 25.46
N ASP A 175 8.43 2.94 25.51
CA ASP A 175 7.67 4.16 25.83
C ASP A 175 7.33 5.08 24.65
N GLY A 176 7.63 4.67 23.41
CA GLY A 176 7.10 5.34 22.19
C GLY A 176 7.50 6.82 22.00
N ILE A 177 8.46 7.34 22.74
CA ILE A 177 8.95 8.71 22.58
C ILE A 177 10.17 8.69 21.65
N MET A 178 9.98 9.10 20.43
CA MET A 178 11.05 9.27 19.44
C MET A 178 11.90 10.49 19.80
N GLU A 179 13.13 10.26 20.17
CA GLU A 179 14.11 11.35 20.18
C GLU A 179 14.44 11.78 18.74
N ASN A 180 14.34 13.05 18.46
CA ASN A 180 14.58 13.81 17.24
C ASN A 180 15.60 13.18 16.26
N GLY A 181 15.21 12.15 15.54
CA GLY A 181 16.04 11.52 14.51
C GLY A 181 15.31 11.43 13.17
N ILE A 182 16.05 11.28 12.08
CA ILE A 182 15.52 11.07 10.73
C ILE A 182 15.61 9.58 10.40
N MET A 183 14.46 8.95 10.15
CA MET A 183 14.37 7.57 9.69
C MET A 183 14.77 7.46 8.22
N LEU A 184 15.91 6.84 7.95
CA LEU A 184 16.40 6.65 6.57
C LEU A 184 15.45 5.80 5.73
N ASN A 185 14.85 4.77 6.31
CA ASN A 185 13.86 3.96 5.60
C ASN A 185 12.64 4.80 5.20
N GLY A 186 12.13 5.65 6.09
CA GLY A 186 11.02 6.56 5.78
C GLY A 186 11.35 7.56 4.68
N VAL A 187 12.58 8.08 4.66
CA VAL A 187 13.06 8.94 3.56
C VAL A 187 13.12 8.16 2.25
N PHE A 188 13.63 6.93 2.27
CA PHE A 188 13.68 6.05 1.10
C PHE A 188 12.27 5.78 0.55
N GLU A 189 11.32 5.43 1.41
CA GLU A 189 9.91 5.22 1.02
C GLU A 189 9.29 6.47 0.40
N ALA A 190 9.52 7.65 1.00
CA ALA A 190 9.04 8.91 0.44
C ALA A 190 9.64 9.18 -0.94
N VAL A 191 10.95 8.97 -1.13
CA VAL A 191 11.62 9.13 -2.43
C VAL A 191 11.03 8.15 -3.46
N CYS A 192 10.77 6.91 -3.07
CA CYS A 192 10.10 5.95 -3.94
C CYS A 192 8.72 6.46 -4.40
N ILE A 193 7.89 6.94 -3.47
CA ILE A 193 6.52 7.39 -3.77
C ILE A 193 6.52 8.69 -4.60
N ILE A 194 7.39 9.65 -4.27
CA ILE A 194 7.37 10.98 -4.86
C ILE A 194 8.08 11.02 -6.21
N LEU A 195 9.16 10.26 -6.38
CA LEU A 195 10.03 10.35 -7.56
C LEU A 195 10.11 9.04 -8.35
N ILE A 196 10.45 7.93 -7.70
CA ILE A 196 10.79 6.69 -8.41
C ILE A 196 9.56 6.07 -9.06
N PHE A 197 8.47 5.87 -8.33
CA PHE A 197 7.25 5.29 -8.89
C PHE A 197 6.62 6.17 -9.98
N PRO A 198 6.49 7.50 -9.85
CA PRO A 198 6.07 8.36 -10.96
C PRO A 198 6.97 8.27 -12.18
N ALA A 199 8.30 8.19 -11.99
CA ALA A 199 9.24 8.01 -13.09
C ALA A 199 9.06 6.66 -13.79
N ILE A 200 8.84 5.57 -13.04
CA ILE A 200 8.54 4.24 -13.60
C ILE A 200 7.22 4.25 -14.38
N VAL A 201 6.18 4.88 -13.83
CA VAL A 201 4.89 5.03 -14.52
C VAL A 201 5.05 5.84 -15.82
N TRP A 202 5.80 6.93 -15.76
CA TRP A 202 6.08 7.74 -16.95
C TRP A 202 6.88 6.97 -17.99
N LEU A 203 7.90 6.21 -17.57
CA LEU A 203 8.68 5.34 -18.44
C LEU A 203 7.80 4.27 -19.10
N GLY A 204 6.98 3.57 -18.32
CA GLY A 204 6.05 2.56 -18.80
C GLY A 204 5.03 3.13 -19.82
N ALA A 205 4.46 4.30 -19.50
CA ALA A 205 3.53 5.00 -20.38
C ALA A 205 4.19 5.52 -21.69
N SER A 206 5.50 5.79 -21.65
CA SER A 206 6.29 6.20 -22.84
C SER A 206 6.70 5.00 -23.71
N GLY A 207 6.41 3.78 -23.24
CA GLY A 207 6.77 2.56 -23.94
C GLY A 207 5.89 2.27 -25.16
N THR A 208 6.48 1.57 -26.13
CA THR A 208 5.75 0.98 -27.25
C THR A 208 6.09 -0.50 -27.32
N THR A 209 5.09 -1.35 -27.20
CA THR A 209 5.23 -2.78 -27.47
C THR A 209 4.88 -3.06 -28.92
N THR A 210 5.82 -3.60 -29.69
CA THR A 210 5.62 -3.93 -31.10
C THR A 210 5.47 -5.42 -31.34
N ASP A 211 5.93 -6.25 -30.41
CA ASP A 211 5.86 -7.69 -30.48
C ASP A 211 4.60 -8.24 -29.79
N ARG A 212 4.07 -9.33 -30.34
CA ARG A 212 2.85 -9.97 -29.83
C ARG A 212 3.01 -10.53 -28.40
N PHE A 213 4.22 -11.01 -28.04
CA PHE A 213 4.47 -11.58 -26.74
C PHE A 213 4.37 -10.53 -25.64
N SER A 214 5.17 -9.45 -25.74
CA SER A 214 5.14 -8.36 -24.75
C SER A 214 3.76 -7.72 -24.64
N THR A 215 3.04 -7.54 -25.76
CA THR A 215 1.68 -7.01 -25.74
C THR A 215 0.73 -7.92 -24.96
N ARG A 216 0.77 -9.24 -25.17
CA ARG A 216 -0.07 -10.20 -24.44
C ARG A 216 0.26 -10.21 -22.96
N VAL A 217 1.54 -10.22 -22.61
CA VAL A 217 1.98 -10.20 -21.19
C VAL A 217 1.51 -8.91 -20.51
N CYS A 218 1.72 -7.74 -21.13
CA CYS A 218 1.27 -6.47 -20.58
C CYS A 218 -0.26 -6.44 -20.38
N THR A 219 -1.03 -6.89 -21.37
CA THR A 219 -2.49 -6.94 -21.27
C THR A 219 -2.93 -7.89 -20.14
N PHE A 220 -2.39 -9.11 -20.12
CA PHE A 220 -2.70 -10.10 -19.09
C PHE A 220 -2.40 -9.57 -17.68
N LEU A 221 -1.19 -9.02 -17.46
CA LEU A 221 -0.82 -8.47 -16.15
C LEU A 221 -1.71 -7.28 -15.76
N GLY A 222 -2.09 -6.45 -16.71
CA GLY A 222 -3.05 -5.35 -16.47
C GLY A 222 -4.41 -5.88 -16.06
N ASP A 223 -4.94 -6.86 -16.78
CA ASP A 223 -6.27 -7.43 -16.53
C ASP A 223 -6.36 -8.15 -15.16
N ILE A 224 -5.30 -8.85 -14.74
CA ILE A 224 -5.28 -9.57 -13.46
C ILE A 224 -4.87 -8.71 -12.26
N SER A 225 -4.26 -7.53 -12.46
CA SER A 225 -3.69 -6.72 -11.39
C SER A 225 -4.71 -6.37 -10.29
N PHE A 226 -5.88 -5.90 -10.67
CA PHE A 226 -6.93 -5.51 -9.73
C PHE A 226 -7.60 -6.74 -9.06
N PRO A 227 -8.05 -7.78 -9.78
CA PRO A 227 -8.52 -9.00 -9.14
C PRO A 227 -7.51 -9.60 -8.16
N LEU A 228 -6.24 -9.69 -8.56
CA LEU A 228 -5.18 -10.21 -7.71
C LEU A 228 -4.99 -9.37 -6.44
N TYR A 229 -5.04 -8.03 -6.57
CA TYR A 229 -4.97 -7.13 -5.42
C TYR A 229 -6.09 -7.38 -4.39
N ILE A 230 -7.30 -7.68 -4.85
CA ILE A 230 -8.44 -7.91 -3.94
C ILE A 230 -8.34 -9.28 -3.26
N VAL A 231 -7.89 -10.31 -3.97
CA VAL A 231 -7.97 -11.69 -3.47
C VAL A 231 -6.70 -12.18 -2.77
N HIS A 232 -5.53 -11.55 -3.00
CA HIS A 232 -4.26 -12.07 -2.48
C HIS A 232 -4.22 -12.17 -0.95
N TYR A 233 -4.85 -11.25 -0.24
CA TYR A 233 -4.76 -11.15 1.22
C TYR A 233 -5.43 -12.31 1.95
N PRO A 234 -6.65 -12.74 1.62
CA PRO A 234 -7.23 -13.98 2.15
C PRO A 234 -6.35 -15.21 1.92
N PHE A 235 -5.74 -15.35 0.72
CA PHE A 235 -4.83 -16.46 0.42
C PHE A 235 -3.53 -16.36 1.24
N MET A 236 -2.95 -15.18 1.37
CA MET A 236 -1.78 -14.94 2.21
C MET A 236 -2.04 -15.33 3.67
N TYR A 237 -3.19 -14.93 4.24
CA TYR A 237 -3.54 -15.32 5.60
C TYR A 237 -3.74 -16.82 5.75
N TYR A 238 -4.36 -17.47 4.78
CA TYR A 238 -4.51 -18.93 4.79
C TYR A 238 -3.13 -19.62 4.77
N PHE A 239 -2.24 -19.15 3.93
CA PHE A 239 -0.87 -19.64 3.84
C PHE A 239 -0.11 -19.44 5.15
N TYR A 240 -0.15 -18.25 5.74
CA TYR A 240 0.48 -18.00 7.03
C TYR A 240 -0.08 -18.86 8.17
N SER A 241 -1.41 -19.05 8.21
CA SER A 241 -2.03 -19.93 9.21
C SER A 241 -1.50 -21.36 9.09
N TRP A 242 -1.36 -21.84 7.85
CA TRP A 242 -0.80 -23.17 7.58
C TRP A 242 0.68 -23.27 7.96
N LEU A 243 1.50 -22.25 7.66
CA LEU A 243 2.91 -22.21 8.07
C LEU A 243 3.06 -22.27 9.59
N ILE A 244 2.26 -21.51 10.32
CA ILE A 244 2.27 -21.47 11.79
C ILE A 244 1.85 -22.83 12.35
N GLU A 245 0.80 -23.43 11.82
CA GLU A 245 0.33 -24.76 12.25
C GLU A 245 1.39 -25.84 12.05
N LYS A 246 2.14 -25.77 10.94
CA LYS A 246 3.22 -26.73 10.59
C LYS A 246 4.56 -26.34 11.18
N GLN A 247 4.67 -25.19 11.85
CA GLN A 247 5.93 -24.64 12.40
C GLN A 247 7.06 -24.52 11.37
N LEU A 248 6.72 -24.17 10.14
CA LEU A 248 7.66 -23.98 9.03
C LEU A 248 8.13 -22.52 8.99
N PHE A 249 9.25 -22.22 9.62
CA PHE A 249 9.73 -20.84 9.78
C PHE A 249 10.98 -20.52 8.96
N THR A 250 11.53 -21.50 8.24
CA THR A 250 12.72 -21.29 7.40
C THR A 250 12.37 -21.28 5.92
N LEU A 251 13.10 -20.46 5.14
CA LEU A 251 12.89 -20.40 3.70
C LEU A 251 13.12 -21.76 3.01
N GLY A 252 14.06 -22.56 3.52
CA GLY A 252 14.34 -23.90 2.99
C GLY A 252 13.19 -24.90 3.14
N GLU A 253 12.34 -24.69 4.16
CA GLU A 253 11.15 -25.54 4.41
C GLU A 253 9.92 -25.05 3.67
N THR A 254 9.84 -23.75 3.36
CA THR A 254 8.61 -23.11 2.87
C THR A 254 8.63 -22.83 1.36
N TRP A 255 9.79 -22.84 0.70
CA TRP A 255 9.87 -22.43 -0.70
C TRP A 255 9.04 -23.27 -1.68
N PRO A 256 8.87 -24.60 -1.53
CA PRO A 256 8.06 -25.37 -2.47
C PRO A 256 6.58 -24.97 -2.41
N GLU A 257 6.08 -24.79 -1.19
CA GLU A 257 4.70 -24.42 -0.91
C GLU A 257 4.43 -22.96 -1.29
N ALA A 258 5.40 -22.08 -1.09
CA ALA A 258 5.30 -20.70 -1.56
C ALA A 258 5.17 -20.64 -3.08
N LEU A 259 5.92 -21.44 -3.84
CA LEU A 259 5.79 -21.54 -5.29
C LEU A 259 4.41 -22.06 -5.71
N ILE A 260 3.87 -23.07 -5.03
CA ILE A 260 2.53 -23.59 -5.31
C ILE A 260 1.49 -22.49 -5.04
N THR A 261 1.59 -21.79 -3.91
CA THR A 261 0.66 -20.71 -3.55
C THR A 261 0.71 -19.55 -4.54
N CYS A 262 1.89 -19.23 -5.10
CA CYS A 262 2.02 -18.23 -6.14
C CYS A 262 1.52 -18.68 -7.52
N ALA A 263 1.37 -19.99 -7.75
CA ALA A 263 0.93 -20.54 -9.02
C ALA A 263 -0.60 -20.74 -9.12
N VAL A 264 -1.30 -20.69 -7.99
CA VAL A 264 -2.76 -20.81 -7.87
C VAL A 264 -3.41 -19.44 -7.85
#